data_8b17a6d3f6b05daa7eb7093dd744c616
#
_entry.id   8b17a6d3f6b05daa7eb7093dd744c616
#
_cell.length_a   1.000
_cell.length_b   1.000
_cell.length_c   1.000
_cell.angle_alpha   90.00
_cell.angle_beta   90.00
_cell.angle_gamma   90.00
#
_symmetry.space_group_name_H-M   'P 1'
#
loop_
_entity.id
_entity.type
_entity.pdbx_description
1 polymer ?
#
loop_
_entity_poly.entity_id
_entity_poly.type
_entity_poly.pdbx_seq_one_letter_code
_entity_poly.pdbx_strand_id
1 'polypeptide(L)'
;ADKEKILAADGLILPGVGAYPTAMAELERRGLVAVIKEAVAQGVPLLGICLGMQILTEKGLEHEETDGLGFIPGVCRPIPASKEQPVPHMGWNDLAVKQASPLTDGLDGQAVYFVHSYFTDVPIQYIDVTADYSIEVPAMIHKDNVYGAQFHPEKSGDIGLGILEKFAGLCKA
;
A
#
# COMPACT_ATOMS: atom_id res chain seq x y z
N ALA A 1 5.48 -18.12 -7.18
CA ALA A 1 6.67 -17.26 -7.26
C ALA A 1 7.89 -18.02 -6.81
N ASP A 2 9.01 -17.70 -7.40
CA ASP A 2 10.30 -18.36 -7.16
C ASP A 2 11.04 -17.60 -6.04
N LYS A 3 11.34 -18.31 -4.96
CA LYS A 3 12.06 -17.77 -3.80
C LYS A 3 13.39 -17.12 -4.19
N GLU A 4 14.17 -17.80 -5.04
CA GLU A 4 15.49 -17.31 -5.47
C GLU A 4 15.37 -16.01 -6.25
N LYS A 5 14.37 -15.90 -7.13
CA LYS A 5 14.12 -14.69 -7.92
C LYS A 5 13.70 -13.53 -7.02
N ILE A 6 12.89 -13.79 -6.01
CA ILE A 6 12.47 -12.76 -5.06
C ILE A 6 13.67 -12.23 -4.28
N LEU A 7 14.52 -13.11 -3.76
CA LEU A 7 15.69 -12.71 -2.99
C LEU A 7 16.76 -12.01 -3.84
N ALA A 8 16.81 -12.29 -5.14
CA ALA A 8 17.74 -11.66 -6.08
C ALA A 8 17.19 -10.40 -6.74
N ALA A 9 15.93 -10.05 -6.51
CA ALA A 9 15.30 -8.89 -7.13
C ALA A 9 15.86 -7.58 -6.58
N ASP A 10 15.88 -6.55 -7.42
CA ASP A 10 16.28 -5.20 -7.03
C ASP A 10 15.15 -4.46 -6.32
N GLY A 11 13.93 -4.90 -6.49
CA GLY A 11 12.74 -4.37 -5.86
C GLY A 11 11.57 -5.33 -6.03
N LEU A 12 10.56 -5.19 -5.16
CA LEU A 12 9.38 -6.02 -5.17
C LEU A 12 8.12 -5.16 -5.24
N ILE A 13 7.15 -5.59 -6.03
CA ILE A 13 5.81 -5.00 -6.03
C ILE A 13 4.84 -6.08 -5.56
N LEU A 14 4.04 -5.73 -4.57
CA LEU A 14 3.01 -6.58 -4.00
C LEU A 14 1.65 -6.02 -4.40
N PRO A 15 1.12 -6.40 -5.57
CA PRO A 15 -0.22 -6.01 -5.97
C PRO A 15 -1.23 -6.91 -5.30
N GLY A 16 -2.49 -6.52 -5.33
CA GLY A 16 -3.54 -7.41 -4.87
C GLY A 16 -4.90 -6.74 -4.86
N VAL A 17 -5.91 -7.56 -5.11
CA VAL A 17 -7.31 -7.20 -4.98
C VAL A 17 -7.99 -8.31 -4.17
N GLY A 18 -9.11 -7.97 -3.53
CA GLY A 18 -9.86 -8.93 -2.74
C GLY A 18 -9.71 -8.68 -1.24
N ALA A 19 -9.80 -9.74 -0.45
CA ALA A 19 -9.88 -9.65 1.00
C ALA A 19 -8.54 -9.88 1.69
N TYR A 20 -8.31 -9.15 2.77
CA TYR A 20 -7.11 -9.22 3.60
C TYR A 20 -6.79 -10.66 4.05
N PRO A 21 -7.76 -11.43 4.64
CA PRO A 21 -7.46 -12.79 5.08
C PRO A 21 -7.05 -13.72 3.95
N THR A 22 -7.72 -13.59 2.79
CA THR A 22 -7.44 -14.41 1.62
C THR A 22 -6.03 -14.17 1.10
N ALA A 23 -5.61 -12.89 1.03
CA ALA A 23 -4.27 -12.54 0.58
C ALA A 23 -3.20 -13.11 1.50
N MET A 24 -3.37 -12.98 2.81
CA MET A 24 -2.39 -13.50 3.77
C MET A 24 -2.33 -15.03 3.74
N ALA A 25 -3.49 -15.70 3.65
CA ALA A 25 -3.54 -17.16 3.54
C ALA A 25 -2.81 -17.65 2.28
N GLU A 26 -2.97 -16.96 1.17
CA GLU A 26 -2.31 -17.32 -0.09
C GLU A 26 -0.79 -17.15 -0.01
N LEU A 27 -0.32 -16.06 0.59
CA LEU A 27 1.11 -15.85 0.81
C LEU A 27 1.71 -16.93 1.72
N GLU A 28 1.01 -17.28 2.80
CA GLU A 28 1.44 -18.36 3.70
C GLU A 28 1.49 -19.71 2.98
N ARG A 29 0.43 -20.03 2.24
CA ARG A 29 0.34 -21.29 1.49
C ARG A 29 1.50 -21.46 0.51
N ARG A 30 1.96 -20.36 -0.10
CA ARG A 30 3.07 -20.36 -1.05
C ARG A 30 4.44 -20.23 -0.38
N GLY A 31 4.48 -20.07 0.94
CA GLY A 31 5.74 -19.85 1.67
C GLY A 31 6.39 -18.51 1.37
N LEU A 32 5.61 -17.51 0.93
CA LEU A 32 6.15 -16.22 0.49
C LEU A 32 6.33 -15.22 1.63
N VAL A 33 5.61 -15.37 2.75
CA VAL A 33 5.72 -14.44 3.87
C VAL A 33 7.17 -14.34 4.37
N ALA A 34 7.79 -15.48 4.65
CA ALA A 34 9.17 -15.52 5.13
C ALA A 34 10.16 -14.95 4.10
N VAL A 35 9.94 -15.27 2.81
CA VAL A 35 10.81 -14.81 1.71
C VAL A 35 10.73 -13.30 1.55
N ILE A 36 9.53 -12.73 1.58
CA ILE A 36 9.33 -11.29 1.48
C ILE A 36 9.99 -10.58 2.67
N LYS A 37 9.80 -11.11 3.88
CA LYS A 37 10.44 -10.55 5.09
C LYS A 37 11.95 -10.59 5.00
N GLU A 38 12.50 -11.67 4.48
CA GLU A 38 13.95 -11.81 4.29
C GLU A 38 14.47 -10.78 3.29
N ALA A 39 13.81 -10.63 2.13
CA ALA A 39 14.20 -9.66 1.12
C ALA A 39 14.16 -8.22 1.68
N VAL A 40 13.09 -7.87 2.38
CA VAL A 40 12.96 -6.54 3.00
C VAL A 40 14.06 -6.31 4.04
N ALA A 41 14.37 -7.32 4.85
CA ALA A 41 15.44 -7.22 5.85
C ALA A 41 16.81 -7.01 5.21
N GLN A 42 17.01 -7.49 3.99
CA GLN A 42 18.22 -7.26 3.20
C GLN A 42 18.27 -5.88 2.52
N GLY A 43 17.23 -5.07 2.68
CA GLY A 43 17.16 -3.74 2.10
C GLY A 43 16.47 -3.64 0.75
N VAL A 44 15.87 -4.72 0.25
CA VAL A 44 15.14 -4.69 -1.02
C VAL A 44 13.90 -3.80 -0.87
N PRO A 45 13.71 -2.76 -1.71
CA PRO A 45 12.51 -1.95 -1.66
C PRO A 45 11.26 -2.75 -2.00
N LEU A 46 10.18 -2.51 -1.24
CA LEU A 46 8.88 -3.15 -1.45
C LEU A 46 7.81 -2.08 -1.63
N LEU A 47 6.99 -2.20 -2.66
CA LEU A 47 5.81 -1.36 -2.88
C LEU A 47 4.55 -2.22 -2.84
N GLY A 48 3.70 -2.02 -1.84
CA GLY A 48 2.38 -2.63 -1.76
C GLY A 48 1.34 -1.75 -2.43
N ILE A 49 0.50 -2.33 -3.29
CA ILE A 49 -0.52 -1.58 -4.04
C ILE A 49 -1.91 -2.09 -3.65
N CYS A 50 -2.80 -1.18 -3.26
CA CYS A 50 -4.17 -1.44 -2.84
C CYS A 50 -4.21 -2.47 -1.70
N LEU A 51 -4.73 -3.67 -1.90
CA LEU A 51 -4.68 -4.73 -0.89
C LEU A 51 -3.24 -5.02 -0.46
N GLY A 52 -2.28 -4.93 -1.37
CA GLY A 52 -0.86 -5.08 -1.06
C GLY A 52 -0.36 -4.08 -0.03
N MET A 53 -0.83 -2.83 -0.08
CA MET A 53 -0.54 -1.84 0.96
C MET A 53 -1.20 -2.24 2.29
N GLN A 54 -2.45 -2.68 2.24
CA GLN A 54 -3.20 -3.02 3.45
C GLN A 54 -2.52 -4.13 4.26
N ILE A 55 -2.02 -5.16 3.60
CA ILE A 55 -1.35 -6.28 4.28
C ILE A 55 0.07 -5.96 4.75
N LEU A 56 0.60 -4.76 4.48
CA LEU A 56 1.86 -4.31 5.10
C LEU A 56 1.69 -4.03 6.60
N THR A 57 0.46 -3.80 7.06
CA THR A 57 0.14 -3.51 8.45
C THR A 57 0.26 -4.74 9.35
N GLU A 58 0.11 -4.54 10.64
CA GLU A 58 0.18 -5.64 11.61
C GLU A 58 -1.05 -6.53 11.56
N LYS A 59 -2.24 -5.94 11.35
CA LYS A 59 -3.52 -6.66 11.38
C LYS A 59 -4.52 -6.08 10.39
N GLY A 60 -5.44 -6.94 9.94
CA GLY A 60 -6.64 -6.55 9.23
C GLY A 60 -7.89 -7.05 9.92
N LEU A 61 -8.96 -6.26 9.86
CA LEU A 61 -10.25 -6.58 10.51
C LEU A 61 -11.33 -6.96 9.50
N GLU A 62 -10.97 -7.22 8.25
CA GLU A 62 -11.92 -7.65 7.23
C GLU A 62 -12.38 -9.08 7.49
N HIS A 63 -13.68 -9.28 7.71
CA HIS A 63 -14.33 -10.53 8.05
C HIS A 63 -13.89 -11.11 9.41
N GLU A 64 -12.61 -11.17 9.65
CA GLU A 64 -11.99 -11.69 10.87
C GLU A 64 -10.70 -10.92 11.16
N GLU A 65 -10.19 -11.03 12.38
CA GLU A 65 -8.90 -10.47 12.72
C GLU A 65 -7.81 -11.35 12.11
N THR A 66 -6.99 -10.79 11.24
CA THR A 66 -5.93 -11.51 10.52
C THR A 66 -4.61 -10.78 10.69
N ASP A 67 -3.55 -11.51 11.01
CA ASP A 67 -2.21 -10.93 11.07
C ASP A 67 -1.70 -10.61 9.65
N GLY A 68 -1.15 -9.40 9.48
CA GLY A 68 -0.51 -8.97 8.25
C GLY A 68 0.99 -9.26 8.24
N LEU A 69 1.68 -8.63 7.29
CA LEU A 69 3.13 -8.76 7.17
C LEU A 69 3.89 -8.03 8.29
N GLY A 70 3.27 -7.04 8.92
CA GLY A 70 3.82 -6.38 10.10
C GLY A 70 4.98 -5.44 9.83
N PHE A 71 5.14 -4.95 8.60
CA PHE A 71 6.22 -4.00 8.27
C PHE A 71 5.94 -2.60 8.80
N ILE A 72 4.67 -2.21 8.85
CA ILE A 72 4.25 -0.88 9.30
C ILE A 72 3.24 -1.06 10.44
N PRO A 73 3.47 -0.42 11.61
CA PRO A 73 2.52 -0.52 12.72
C PRO A 73 1.13 -0.02 12.31
N GLY A 74 0.09 -0.69 12.75
CA GLY A 74 -1.27 -0.26 12.51
C GLY A 74 -2.22 -1.39 12.14
N VAL A 75 -3.46 -0.99 11.87
CA VAL A 75 -4.58 -1.91 11.62
C VAL A 75 -5.36 -1.46 10.41
N CYS A 76 -5.69 -2.38 9.53
CA CYS A 76 -6.58 -2.12 8.39
C CYS A 76 -8.03 -2.24 8.86
N ARG A 77 -8.82 -1.16 8.71
CA ARG A 77 -10.19 -1.03 9.23
C ARG A 77 -11.17 -0.64 8.14
N PRO A 78 -12.49 -0.89 8.34
CA PRO A 78 -13.50 -0.38 7.41
C PRO A 78 -13.52 1.15 7.38
N ILE A 79 -13.69 1.72 6.18
CA ILE A 79 -13.94 3.15 6.03
C ILE A 79 -15.33 3.46 6.58
N PRO A 80 -15.50 4.49 7.44
CA PRO A 80 -16.82 4.89 7.88
C PRO A 80 -17.66 5.38 6.70
N ALA A 81 -18.80 4.73 6.45
CA ALA A 81 -19.70 5.10 5.37
C ALA A 81 -20.69 6.18 5.82
N SER A 82 -21.09 7.07 4.90
CA SER A 82 -22.15 8.03 5.08
C SER A 82 -23.03 8.06 3.84
N LYS A 83 -24.16 8.79 3.92
CA LYS A 83 -25.03 8.95 2.74
C LYS A 83 -24.34 9.71 1.62
N GLU A 84 -23.52 10.69 1.99
CA GLU A 84 -22.77 11.55 1.06
C GLU A 84 -21.54 10.87 0.54
N GLN A 85 -20.95 9.95 1.33
CA GLN A 85 -19.73 9.26 0.99
C GLN A 85 -19.88 7.76 1.28
N PRO A 86 -20.53 7.05 0.35
CA PRO A 86 -20.75 5.61 0.50
C PRO A 86 -19.45 4.82 0.35
N VAL A 87 -19.44 3.59 0.82
CA VAL A 87 -18.34 2.65 0.66
C VAL A 87 -18.71 1.66 -0.44
N PRO A 88 -17.80 1.36 -1.39
CA PRO A 88 -16.39 1.70 -1.44
C PRO A 88 -16.09 3.15 -1.82
N HIS A 89 -14.93 3.65 -1.40
CA HIS A 89 -14.29 4.85 -1.94
C HIS A 89 -13.84 4.49 -3.36
N MET A 90 -14.55 4.99 -4.37
CA MET A 90 -14.35 4.59 -5.76
C MET A 90 -14.31 5.81 -6.67
N GLY A 91 -13.33 5.86 -7.55
CA GLY A 91 -13.17 6.92 -8.53
C GLY A 91 -11.91 7.73 -8.31
N TRP A 92 -11.82 8.83 -9.07
CA TRP A 92 -10.69 9.75 -9.00
C TRP A 92 -10.84 10.66 -7.78
N ASN A 93 -9.75 10.85 -7.03
CA ASN A 93 -9.73 11.75 -5.89
C ASN A 93 -8.34 12.40 -5.78
N ASP A 94 -8.32 13.61 -5.22
CA ASP A 94 -7.13 14.42 -5.12
C ASP A 94 -6.26 14.01 -3.93
N LEU A 95 -4.95 14.10 -4.13
CA LEU A 95 -3.96 13.78 -3.12
C LEU A 95 -3.51 15.04 -2.37
N ALA A 96 -3.28 14.89 -1.06
CA ALA A 96 -2.66 15.91 -0.23
C ALA A 96 -1.36 15.32 0.34
N VAL A 97 -0.22 15.90 -0.03
CA VAL A 97 1.08 15.45 0.49
C VAL A 97 1.27 16.00 1.89
N LYS A 98 1.51 15.12 2.86
CA LYS A 98 1.70 15.47 4.28
C LYS A 98 3.17 15.51 4.67
N GLN A 99 3.98 14.64 4.07
CA GLN A 99 5.43 14.66 4.26
C GLN A 99 6.13 14.15 3.00
N ALA A 100 7.34 14.62 2.79
CA ALA A 100 8.13 14.22 1.62
C ALA A 100 8.66 12.80 1.78
N SER A 101 8.66 12.07 0.67
CA SER A 101 9.32 10.77 0.55
C SER A 101 9.87 10.66 -0.87
N PRO A 102 10.69 9.62 -1.16
CA PRO A 102 11.19 9.45 -2.52
C PRO A 102 10.11 9.31 -3.60
N LEU A 103 8.88 8.93 -3.22
CA LEU A 103 7.79 8.69 -4.17
C LEU A 103 6.80 9.86 -4.29
N THR A 104 6.90 10.90 -3.46
CA THR A 104 5.83 11.91 -3.32
C THR A 104 6.05 13.20 -4.08
N ASP A 105 7.19 13.38 -4.74
CA ASP A 105 7.48 14.61 -5.46
C ASP A 105 6.46 14.86 -6.58
N GLY A 106 5.88 16.04 -6.59
CA GLY A 106 4.91 16.45 -7.61
C GLY A 106 3.50 15.90 -7.43
N LEU A 107 3.19 15.21 -6.32
CA LEU A 107 1.89 14.57 -6.13
C LEU A 107 0.81 15.47 -5.52
N ASP A 108 1.18 16.56 -4.83
CA ASP A 108 0.20 17.39 -4.15
C ASP A 108 -0.82 17.98 -5.13
N GLY A 109 -2.10 17.78 -4.82
CA GLY A 109 -3.21 18.24 -5.66
C GLY A 109 -3.50 17.37 -6.90
N GLN A 110 -2.73 16.33 -7.15
CA GLN A 110 -2.94 15.45 -8.29
C GLN A 110 -4.03 14.42 -7.99
N ALA A 111 -4.78 14.01 -9.01
CA ALA A 111 -5.85 13.03 -8.88
C ALA A 111 -5.35 11.63 -9.26
N VAL A 112 -5.78 10.63 -8.49
CA VAL A 112 -5.49 9.22 -8.75
C VAL A 112 -6.76 8.39 -8.56
N TYR A 113 -6.74 7.14 -9.05
CA TYR A 113 -7.90 6.26 -9.02
C TYR A 113 -7.90 5.35 -7.80
N PHE A 114 -9.00 5.44 -7.02
CA PHE A 114 -9.25 4.63 -5.84
C PHE A 114 -10.38 3.62 -6.09
N VAL A 115 -10.27 2.45 -5.49
CA VAL A 115 -11.37 1.52 -5.31
C VAL A 115 -11.05 0.62 -4.09
N HIS A 116 -11.59 1.00 -2.91
CA HIS A 116 -11.35 0.25 -1.69
C HIS A 116 -12.42 0.54 -0.64
N SER A 117 -12.61 -0.39 0.28
CA SER A 117 -13.58 -0.30 1.37
C SER A 117 -12.94 -0.23 2.75
N TYR A 118 -11.64 -0.52 2.84
CA TYR A 118 -10.86 -0.52 4.09
C TYR A 118 -9.71 0.45 3.97
N PHE A 119 -9.25 0.99 5.09
CA PHE A 119 -8.12 1.90 5.13
C PHE A 119 -7.08 1.45 6.16
N THR A 120 -5.84 1.87 5.98
CA THR A 120 -4.76 1.58 6.91
C THR A 120 -4.71 2.65 8.00
N ASP A 121 -5.12 2.26 9.21
CA ASP A 121 -5.02 3.12 10.38
C ASP A 121 -3.63 2.95 11.00
N VAL A 122 -2.73 3.85 10.62
CA VAL A 122 -1.32 3.80 11.02
C VAL A 122 -0.92 5.11 11.69
N PRO A 123 0.16 5.10 12.52
CA PRO A 123 0.67 6.33 13.12
C PRO A 123 1.03 7.37 12.06
N ILE A 124 0.79 8.65 12.39
CA ILE A 124 0.92 9.76 11.45
C ILE A 124 2.33 9.88 10.83
N GLN A 125 3.36 9.49 11.55
CA GLN A 125 4.73 9.54 11.03
C GLN A 125 4.98 8.65 9.82
N TYR A 126 4.11 7.67 9.58
CA TYR A 126 4.21 6.77 8.42
C TYR A 126 3.31 7.18 7.27
N ILE A 127 2.49 8.22 7.43
CA ILE A 127 1.56 8.69 6.41
C ILE A 127 2.21 9.81 5.59
N ASP A 128 2.48 9.53 4.33
CA ASP A 128 3.10 10.51 3.43
C ASP A 128 2.07 11.33 2.67
N VAL A 129 0.98 10.70 2.26
CA VAL A 129 -0.06 11.30 1.41
C VAL A 129 -1.42 10.85 1.89
N THR A 130 -2.39 11.77 1.89
CA THR A 130 -3.78 11.47 2.22
C THR A 130 -4.73 11.86 1.09
N ALA A 131 -5.94 11.32 1.14
CA ALA A 131 -7.06 11.74 0.31
C ALA A 131 -8.28 11.89 1.22
N ASP A 132 -9.08 12.92 0.99
CA ASP A 132 -10.25 13.20 1.82
C ASP A 132 -11.45 12.39 1.33
N TYR A 133 -11.92 11.45 2.15
CA TYR A 133 -13.12 10.67 1.88
C TYR A 133 -13.69 10.10 3.18
N SER A 134 -14.70 10.73 3.76
CA SER A 134 -15.26 10.47 5.11
C SER A 134 -14.27 10.76 6.22
N ILE A 135 -13.03 10.34 6.04
CA ILE A 135 -11.88 10.59 6.91
C ILE A 135 -10.73 11.04 6.03
N GLU A 136 -9.63 11.44 6.64
CA GLU A 136 -8.37 11.61 5.93
C GLU A 136 -7.80 10.21 5.66
N VAL A 137 -8.08 9.66 4.47
CA VAL A 137 -7.64 8.32 4.10
C VAL A 137 -6.14 8.33 3.82
N PRO A 138 -5.34 7.49 4.50
CA PRO A 138 -3.94 7.31 4.09
C PRO A 138 -3.87 6.77 2.67
N ALA A 139 -3.36 7.58 1.76
CA ALA A 139 -3.23 7.21 0.34
C ALA A 139 -1.86 6.61 0.04
N MET A 140 -0.81 7.11 0.71
CA MET A 140 0.53 6.53 0.65
C MET A 140 1.14 6.51 2.04
N ILE A 141 1.77 5.38 2.36
CA ILE A 141 2.47 5.17 3.64
C ILE A 141 3.86 4.64 3.35
N HIS A 142 4.81 4.84 4.28
CA HIS A 142 6.09 4.15 4.20
C HIS A 142 6.77 4.04 5.56
N LYS A 143 7.60 3.03 5.67
CA LYS A 143 8.54 2.86 6.77
C LYS A 143 9.80 2.21 6.21
N ASP A 144 10.95 2.88 6.38
CA ASP A 144 12.23 2.40 5.84
C ASP A 144 12.15 2.13 4.32
N ASN A 145 12.39 0.92 3.87
CA ASN A 145 12.34 0.54 2.45
C ASN A 145 10.99 -0.07 2.03
N VAL A 146 9.96 0.06 2.85
CA VAL A 146 8.62 -0.46 2.56
C VAL A 146 7.68 0.70 2.30
N TYR A 147 7.04 0.68 1.12
CA TYR A 147 6.14 1.72 0.63
C TYR A 147 4.78 1.13 0.30
N GLY A 148 3.74 1.92 0.44
CA GLY A 148 2.39 1.51 0.06
C GLY A 148 1.63 2.62 -0.67
N ALA A 149 0.79 2.23 -1.63
CA ALA A 149 -0.17 3.09 -2.31
C ALA A 149 -1.54 2.44 -2.23
N GLN A 150 -2.54 3.14 -1.67
CA GLN A 150 -3.91 2.63 -1.56
C GLN A 150 -4.62 2.66 -2.90
N PHE A 151 -4.31 3.65 -3.71
CA PHE A 151 -4.84 3.76 -5.06
C PHE A 151 -4.09 2.82 -6.01
N HIS A 152 -4.55 2.79 -7.26
CA HIS A 152 -3.93 1.98 -8.31
C HIS A 152 -3.07 2.85 -9.21
N PRO A 153 -1.74 2.91 -9.01
CA PRO A 153 -0.87 3.70 -9.89
C PRO A 153 -1.02 3.31 -11.37
N GLU A 154 -1.18 2.02 -11.65
CA GLU A 154 -1.34 1.50 -13.01
C GLU A 154 -2.63 1.96 -13.69
N LYS A 155 -3.60 2.47 -12.91
CA LYS A 155 -4.88 3.02 -13.40
C LYS A 155 -4.98 4.53 -13.24
N SER A 156 -3.90 5.17 -12.83
CA SER A 156 -3.89 6.60 -12.48
C SER A 156 -3.14 7.47 -13.49
N GLY A 157 -3.08 7.03 -14.74
CA GLY A 157 -2.50 7.82 -15.84
C GLY A 157 -1.02 8.12 -15.63
N ASP A 158 -0.60 9.30 -16.10
CA ASP A 158 0.80 9.72 -16.04
C ASP A 158 1.29 9.92 -14.61
N ILE A 159 0.42 10.36 -13.71
CA ILE A 159 0.76 10.53 -12.29
C ILE A 159 1.14 9.18 -11.68
N GLY A 160 0.33 8.15 -11.94
CA GLY A 160 0.61 6.81 -11.46
C GLY A 160 1.88 6.22 -12.08
N LEU A 161 2.08 6.42 -13.37
CA LEU A 161 3.30 5.96 -14.05
C LEU A 161 4.54 6.63 -13.44
N GLY A 162 4.46 7.93 -13.12
CA GLY A 162 5.55 8.65 -12.48
C GLY A 162 5.93 8.08 -11.12
N ILE A 163 4.95 7.62 -10.34
CA ILE A 163 5.21 6.96 -9.06
C ILE A 163 5.97 5.65 -9.26
N LEU A 164 5.53 4.85 -10.23
CA LEU A 164 6.18 3.56 -10.54
C LEU A 164 7.61 3.78 -11.06
N GLU A 165 7.85 4.82 -11.85
CA GLU A 165 9.19 5.17 -12.32
C GLU A 165 10.10 5.58 -11.16
N LYS A 166 9.60 6.37 -10.21
CA LYS A 166 10.35 6.75 -9.02
C LYS A 166 10.70 5.53 -8.17
N PHE A 167 9.75 4.60 -8.01
CA PHE A 167 10.01 3.37 -7.28
C PHE A 167 11.09 2.54 -8.00
N ALA A 168 11.00 2.39 -9.32
CA ALA A 168 12.02 1.70 -10.10
C ALA A 168 13.41 2.35 -9.92
N GLY A 169 13.46 3.66 -9.79
CA GLY A 169 14.68 4.39 -9.49
C GLY A 169 15.30 4.02 -8.15
N LEU A 170 14.47 3.79 -7.13
CA LEU A 170 14.93 3.32 -5.82
C LEU A 170 15.54 1.92 -5.92
N CYS A 171 14.99 1.07 -6.77
CA CYS A 171 15.44 -0.32 -6.91
C CYS A 171 16.84 -0.41 -7.54
N LYS A 172 17.28 0.62 -8.26
CA LYS A 172 18.59 0.67 -8.93
C LYS A 172 19.67 1.33 -8.08
N ALA A 173 19.29 1.87 -6.95
CA ALA A 173 20.21 2.59 -6.09
C ALA A 173 21.15 1.66 -5.29
#